data_9a66b1cbddfb3badf89d1b29269d2c7b
#
_entry.id   9a66b1cbddfb3badf89d1b29269d2c7b
#
_cell.length_a   1.000
_cell.length_b   1.000
_cell.length_c   1.000
_cell.angle_alpha   90.00
_cell.angle_beta   90.00
_cell.angle_gamma   90.00
#
_symmetry.space_group_name_H-M   'P 1'
#
loop_
_entity.id
_entity.type
_entity.pdbx_description
1 polymer ?
#
loop_
_entity_poly.entity_id
_entity_poly.type
_entity_poly.pdbx_seq_one_letter_code
_entity_poly.pdbx_strand_id
1 'polypeptide(L)'
;MAEGKQIRLFLIDGTFSGLVTAEIMNWTGHVFKGSRSELGRIYQREEAQRTGVYILLGDKSDGSPLAYIGESDNIASRLKQHAAKKSFWSEVVFVTSKDGNLTSAHARYIEAQLIQRAKEIGRIPLENGNEPTGGADLPEADASDMNHFIKEFLTILPVLGVEVFRGRSSKWDDALKAGEALQYDSPIFQVSVKKHGGTAYGQIIDGEFTVLKGSAIAAEVTRKDNVVESTRRQFELRKQLHERLNNEGAIVIDDKGIATLTRDVPFSSPSAAAAFVQGRATANGRREWRTKDNDTYADWEGRK
;
A
#
# COMPACT_ATOMS: atom_id res chain seq x y z
N MET A 1 20.75 -8.50 -12.94
CA MET A 1 19.90 -9.62 -12.43
C MET A 1 19.35 -9.18 -11.09
N ALA A 2 18.06 -9.40 -10.81
CA ALA A 2 17.51 -9.12 -9.49
C ALA A 2 18.18 -10.06 -8.46
N GLU A 3 18.65 -9.52 -7.35
CA GLU A 3 19.20 -10.31 -6.26
C GLU A 3 18.06 -10.90 -5.43
N GLY A 4 18.07 -12.23 -5.25
CA GLY A 4 17.12 -12.92 -4.39
C GLY A 4 17.35 -12.54 -2.92
N LYS A 5 16.26 -12.40 -2.15
CA LYS A 5 16.33 -12.14 -0.69
C LYS A 5 15.71 -13.29 0.07
N GLN A 6 16.39 -13.70 1.15
CA GLN A 6 15.86 -14.70 2.08
C GLN A 6 15.20 -14.00 3.25
N ILE A 7 13.91 -14.26 3.44
CA ILE A 7 13.15 -13.85 4.63
C ILE A 7 12.95 -15.07 5.51
N ARG A 8 13.33 -14.97 6.78
CA ARG A 8 13.08 -15.99 7.80
C ARG A 8 11.87 -15.58 8.63
N LEU A 9 10.83 -16.41 8.59
CA LEU A 9 9.66 -16.27 9.45
C LEU A 9 9.74 -17.28 10.59
N PHE A 10 9.41 -16.85 11.80
CA PHE A 10 9.27 -17.72 12.95
C PHE A 10 7.88 -17.56 13.55
N LEU A 11 7.08 -18.61 13.49
CA LEU A 11 5.74 -18.69 14.05
C LEU A 11 5.89 -19.13 15.52
N ILE A 12 5.77 -18.18 16.45
CA ILE A 12 6.01 -18.42 17.87
C ILE A 12 5.07 -19.51 18.43
N ASP A 13 3.85 -19.55 17.92
CA ASP A 13 2.82 -20.52 18.31
C ASP A 13 2.61 -21.63 17.29
N GLY A 14 3.46 -21.72 16.26
CA GLY A 14 3.29 -22.67 15.16
C GLY A 14 2.12 -22.36 14.22
N THR A 15 1.44 -21.22 14.39
CA THR A 15 0.29 -20.80 13.55
C THR A 15 0.48 -19.39 12.99
N PHE A 16 -0.06 -19.13 11.79
CA PHE A 16 -0.02 -17.81 11.16
C PHE A 16 -0.91 -16.75 11.87
N SER A 17 -1.93 -17.20 12.59
CA SER A 17 -2.83 -16.31 13.35
C SER A 17 -2.24 -15.87 14.70
N GLY A 18 -1.14 -16.49 15.12
CA GLY A 18 -0.45 -16.18 16.36
C GLY A 18 0.58 -15.06 16.23
N LEU A 19 1.56 -15.11 17.14
CA LEU A 19 2.67 -14.18 17.11
C LEU A 19 3.73 -14.63 16.10
N VAL A 20 4.19 -13.71 15.25
CA VAL A 20 5.15 -13.99 14.18
C VAL A 20 6.31 -13.02 14.27
N THR A 21 7.54 -13.51 14.11
CA THR A 21 8.69 -12.66 13.85
C THR A 21 9.23 -12.88 12.43
N ALA A 22 9.83 -11.83 11.87
CA ALA A 22 10.40 -11.87 10.53
C ALA A 22 11.75 -11.16 10.49
N GLU A 23 12.70 -11.76 9.78
CA GLU A 23 14.07 -11.26 9.66
C GLU A 23 14.62 -11.46 8.25
N ILE A 24 15.52 -10.57 7.85
CA ILE A 24 16.40 -10.74 6.68
C ILE A 24 17.82 -10.97 7.20
N MET A 25 18.55 -11.90 6.58
CA MET A 25 19.96 -12.12 6.91
C MET A 25 20.77 -10.86 6.57
N ASN A 26 21.75 -10.53 7.40
CA ASN A 26 22.59 -9.33 7.27
C ASN A 26 21.83 -7.99 7.44
N TRP A 27 20.65 -8.02 8.06
CA TRP A 27 19.92 -6.85 8.47
C TRP A 27 19.69 -6.86 9.99
N THR A 28 19.90 -5.71 10.63
CA THR A 28 19.74 -5.58 12.09
C THR A 28 18.28 -5.50 12.51
N GLY A 29 17.37 -5.18 11.60
CA GLY A 29 15.95 -5.08 11.90
C GLY A 29 15.34 -6.42 12.30
N HIS A 30 14.43 -6.35 13.27
CA HIS A 30 13.62 -7.46 13.76
C HIS A 30 12.15 -7.04 13.71
N VAL A 31 11.38 -7.69 12.85
CA VAL A 31 9.95 -7.39 12.67
C VAL A 31 9.12 -8.36 13.48
N PHE A 32 8.10 -7.83 14.13
CA PHE A 32 7.14 -8.58 14.93
C PHE A 32 5.72 -8.28 14.46
N LYS A 33 4.89 -9.31 14.32
CA LYS A 33 3.45 -9.19 14.05
C LYS A 33 2.65 -9.94 15.10
N GLY A 34 1.53 -9.34 15.55
CA GLY A 34 0.60 -9.99 16.45
C GLY A 34 -0.78 -9.36 16.43
N SER A 35 -1.78 -10.11 16.91
CA SER A 35 -3.14 -9.59 17.06
C SER A 35 -3.29 -8.79 18.36
N ARG A 36 -4.29 -7.91 18.39
CA ARG A 36 -4.65 -7.15 19.59
C ARG A 36 -5.07 -8.07 20.75
N SER A 37 -5.66 -9.22 20.47
CA SER A 37 -6.02 -10.21 21.49
C SER A 37 -4.82 -10.79 22.24
N GLU A 38 -3.63 -10.74 21.62
CA GLU A 38 -2.38 -11.27 22.18
C GLU A 38 -1.53 -10.20 22.91
N LEU A 39 -2.08 -9.01 23.16
CA LEU A 39 -1.33 -7.89 23.76
C LEU A 39 -0.62 -8.26 25.06
N GLY A 40 -1.24 -9.09 25.91
CA GLY A 40 -0.62 -9.55 27.16
C GLY A 40 0.72 -10.26 26.95
N ARG A 41 0.80 -11.06 25.88
CA ARG A 41 2.03 -11.78 25.48
C ARG A 41 3.01 -10.85 24.78
N ILE A 42 2.51 -9.95 23.93
CA ILE A 42 3.34 -8.95 23.24
C ILE A 42 4.07 -8.07 24.25
N TYR A 43 3.41 -7.64 25.33
CA TYR A 43 4.03 -6.81 26.37
C TYR A 43 5.17 -7.49 27.14
N GLN A 44 5.22 -8.83 27.13
CA GLN A 44 6.27 -9.60 27.78
C GLN A 44 7.47 -9.85 26.87
N ARG A 45 7.35 -9.53 25.58
CA ARG A 45 8.42 -9.73 24.60
C ARG A 45 9.52 -8.68 24.79
N GLU A 46 10.77 -9.14 24.74
CA GLU A 46 11.94 -8.28 24.85
C GLU A 46 11.99 -7.25 23.72
N GLU A 47 11.60 -7.65 22.52
CA GLU A 47 11.55 -6.80 21.34
C GLU A 47 10.59 -5.61 21.53
N ALA A 48 9.49 -5.84 22.23
CA ALA A 48 8.49 -4.80 22.50
C ALA A 48 8.95 -3.78 23.56
N GLN A 49 10.04 -4.04 24.29
CA GLN A 49 10.62 -3.10 25.26
C GLN A 49 11.62 -2.13 24.62
N ARG A 50 11.89 -2.28 23.33
CA ARG A 50 12.90 -1.50 22.59
C ARG A 50 12.28 -0.31 21.86
N THR A 51 13.16 0.63 21.49
CA THR A 51 12.82 1.70 20.53
C THR A 51 12.47 1.10 19.17
N GLY A 52 11.42 1.62 18.54
CA GLY A 52 11.00 1.15 17.24
C GLY A 52 9.83 1.92 16.64
N VAL A 53 9.42 1.45 15.46
CA VAL A 53 8.26 1.95 14.73
C VAL A 53 7.21 0.87 14.62
N TYR A 54 5.94 1.23 14.75
CA TYR A 54 4.83 0.30 14.71
C TYR A 54 3.73 0.79 13.77
N ILE A 55 2.97 -0.18 13.26
CA ILE A 55 1.82 0.01 12.37
C ILE A 55 0.65 -0.70 13.02
N LEU A 56 -0.41 0.02 13.35
CA LEU A 56 -1.69 -0.53 13.79
C LEU A 56 -2.57 -0.69 12.56
N LEU A 57 -3.18 -1.85 12.41
CA LEU A 57 -4.02 -2.23 11.27
C LEU A 57 -5.40 -2.64 11.76
N GLY A 58 -6.44 -2.21 11.07
CA GLY A 58 -7.82 -2.56 11.38
C GLY A 58 -8.80 -1.86 10.46
N ASP A 59 -10.04 -1.71 10.92
CA ASP A 59 -11.13 -1.20 10.11
C ASP A 59 -11.86 -0.05 10.82
N LYS A 60 -12.41 0.85 10.03
CA LYS A 60 -13.38 1.84 10.49
C LYS A 60 -14.72 1.17 10.82
N SER A 61 -15.64 1.93 11.41
CA SER A 61 -16.99 1.45 11.71
C SER A 61 -17.80 1.01 10.48
N ASP A 62 -17.45 1.50 9.30
CA ASP A 62 -18.06 1.14 8.02
C ASP A 62 -17.40 -0.09 7.36
N GLY A 63 -16.43 -0.72 8.02
CA GLY A 63 -15.66 -1.87 7.52
C GLY A 63 -14.58 -1.49 6.49
N SER A 64 -14.33 -0.22 6.25
CA SER A 64 -13.22 0.20 5.39
C SER A 64 -11.89 0.12 6.15
N PRO A 65 -10.78 -0.29 5.49
CA PRO A 65 -9.50 -0.43 6.15
C PRO A 65 -8.96 0.91 6.65
N LEU A 66 -8.27 0.85 7.80
CA LEU A 66 -7.62 2.00 8.43
C LEU A 66 -6.29 1.56 9.03
N ALA A 67 -5.27 2.40 8.93
CA ALA A 67 -3.98 2.16 9.55
C ALA A 67 -3.53 3.37 10.38
N TYR A 68 -2.64 3.13 11.32
CA TYR A 68 -1.93 4.16 12.07
C TYR A 68 -0.45 3.79 12.16
N ILE A 69 0.42 4.72 11.91
CA ILE A 69 1.87 4.55 12.02
C ILE A 69 2.36 5.40 13.18
N GLY A 70 3.26 4.87 14.00
CA GLY A 70 3.82 5.60 15.15
C GLY A 70 5.19 5.07 15.55
N GLU A 71 5.90 5.87 16.33
CA GLU A 71 7.17 5.50 16.94
C GLU A 71 7.09 5.49 18.48
N SER A 72 8.03 4.83 19.13
CA SER A 72 8.18 4.88 20.56
C SER A 72 9.54 4.38 21.00
N ASP A 73 10.06 4.93 22.10
CA ASP A 73 11.25 4.38 22.81
C ASP A 73 10.94 3.06 23.51
N ASN A 74 9.65 2.76 23.72
CA ASN A 74 9.17 1.50 24.30
C ASN A 74 7.83 1.16 23.66
N ILE A 75 7.84 0.23 22.69
CA ILE A 75 6.66 -0.19 21.95
C ILE A 75 5.55 -0.71 22.85
N ALA A 76 5.89 -1.55 23.85
CA ALA A 76 4.90 -2.13 24.78
C ALA A 76 4.12 -1.05 25.54
N SER A 77 4.82 -0.03 26.07
CA SER A 77 4.20 1.09 26.75
C SER A 77 3.25 1.87 25.85
N ARG A 78 3.66 2.09 24.60
CA ARG A 78 2.86 2.83 23.62
C ARG A 78 1.62 2.04 23.18
N LEU A 79 1.76 0.74 22.95
CA LEU A 79 0.64 -0.14 22.63
C LEU A 79 -0.40 -0.20 23.77
N LYS A 80 0.01 -0.19 25.04
CA LYS A 80 -0.91 -0.08 26.18
C LYS A 80 -1.76 1.19 26.11
N GLN A 81 -1.14 2.34 25.77
CA GLN A 81 -1.86 3.60 25.60
C GLN A 81 -2.85 3.55 24.42
N HIS A 82 -2.44 2.95 23.30
CA HIS A 82 -3.32 2.80 22.14
C HIS A 82 -4.47 1.82 22.39
N ALA A 83 -4.23 0.74 23.11
CA ALA A 83 -5.27 -0.20 23.48
C ALA A 83 -6.41 0.45 24.31
N ALA A 84 -6.06 1.46 25.12
CA ALA A 84 -7.03 2.19 25.92
C ALA A 84 -7.76 3.31 25.12
N LYS A 85 -7.14 3.87 24.07
CA LYS A 85 -7.65 5.07 23.40
C LYS A 85 -8.20 4.84 21.99
N LYS A 86 -7.76 3.79 21.30
CA LYS A 86 -8.08 3.52 19.89
C LYS A 86 -8.73 2.14 19.77
N SER A 87 -9.95 2.09 19.25
CA SER A 87 -10.71 0.85 19.10
C SER A 87 -10.61 0.20 17.71
N PHE A 88 -10.21 0.94 16.67
CA PHE A 88 -10.28 0.52 15.27
C PHE A 88 -9.35 -0.66 14.92
N TRP A 89 -8.21 -0.80 15.59
CA TRP A 89 -7.17 -1.75 15.20
C TRP A 89 -7.34 -3.14 15.82
N SER A 90 -7.00 -4.14 15.06
CA SER A 90 -7.04 -5.57 15.43
C SER A 90 -5.67 -6.24 15.35
N GLU A 91 -4.75 -5.69 14.58
CA GLU A 91 -3.39 -6.21 14.40
C GLU A 91 -2.34 -5.10 14.59
N VAL A 92 -1.15 -5.49 15.02
CA VAL A 92 0.03 -4.64 15.08
C VAL A 92 1.21 -5.32 14.41
N VAL A 93 1.96 -4.54 13.64
CA VAL A 93 3.29 -4.90 13.17
C VAL A 93 4.27 -3.84 13.67
N PHE A 94 5.40 -4.24 14.22
CA PHE A 94 6.43 -3.30 14.61
C PHE A 94 7.82 -3.80 14.24
N VAL A 95 8.75 -2.87 14.07
CA VAL A 95 10.15 -3.13 13.80
C VAL A 95 11.03 -2.46 14.84
N THR A 96 11.99 -3.22 15.34
CA THR A 96 13.05 -2.77 16.26
C THR A 96 14.40 -3.19 15.72
N SER A 97 15.51 -2.78 16.37
CA SER A 97 16.83 -3.29 16.02
C SER A 97 17.29 -4.34 17.03
N LYS A 98 17.92 -5.42 16.52
CA LYS A 98 18.50 -6.50 17.35
C LYS A 98 19.71 -6.03 18.17
N ASP A 99 20.47 -5.08 17.62
CA ASP A 99 21.69 -4.54 18.24
C ASP A 99 21.46 -3.34 19.16
N GLY A 100 20.19 -2.89 19.28
CA GLY A 100 19.83 -1.76 20.13
C GLY A 100 20.28 -0.39 19.63
N ASN A 101 20.80 -0.28 18.40
CA ASN A 101 21.32 0.97 17.84
C ASN A 101 20.23 1.90 17.29
N LEU A 102 18.97 1.47 17.25
CA LEU A 102 17.86 2.31 16.81
C LEU A 102 17.53 3.33 17.90
N THR A 103 17.88 4.60 17.68
CA THR A 103 17.60 5.71 18.59
C THR A 103 16.20 6.29 18.35
N SER A 104 15.70 7.13 19.29
CA SER A 104 14.44 7.88 19.10
C SER A 104 14.48 8.79 17.87
N ALA A 105 15.65 9.36 17.52
CA ALA A 105 15.81 10.17 16.32
C ALA A 105 15.63 9.32 15.05
N HIS A 106 16.23 8.12 15.02
CA HIS A 106 16.06 7.15 13.94
C HIS A 106 14.60 6.72 13.81
N ALA A 107 13.93 6.39 14.93
CA ALA A 107 12.54 5.96 14.94
C ALA A 107 11.60 7.06 14.39
N ARG A 108 11.79 8.34 14.79
CA ARG A 108 11.02 9.47 14.24
C ARG A 108 11.25 9.68 12.75
N TYR A 109 12.50 9.53 12.29
CA TYR A 109 12.81 9.60 10.86
C TYR A 109 12.08 8.51 10.08
N ILE A 110 12.15 7.26 10.53
CA ILE A 110 11.48 6.11 9.91
C ILE A 110 9.96 6.33 9.89
N GLU A 111 9.37 6.73 11.02
CA GLU A 111 7.93 7.05 11.13
C GLU A 111 7.51 8.08 10.09
N ALA A 112 8.22 9.22 10.01
CA ALA A 112 7.92 10.30 9.06
C ALA A 112 7.97 9.81 7.62
N GLN A 113 9.01 9.06 7.24
CA GLN A 113 9.17 8.51 5.92
C GLN A 113 8.06 7.50 5.57
N LEU A 114 7.69 6.63 6.50
CA LEU A 114 6.60 5.68 6.31
C LEU A 114 5.24 6.36 6.18
N ILE A 115 4.94 7.38 7.00
CA ILE A 115 3.71 8.16 6.90
C ILE A 115 3.63 8.87 5.54
N GLN A 116 4.71 9.53 5.12
CA GLN A 116 4.77 10.19 3.82
C GLN A 116 4.50 9.20 2.69
N ARG A 117 5.20 8.06 2.68
CA ARG A 117 5.03 7.02 1.68
C ARG A 117 3.59 6.47 1.65
N ALA A 118 3.02 6.17 2.79
CA ALA A 118 1.64 5.66 2.87
C ALA A 118 0.62 6.67 2.35
N LYS A 119 0.79 7.97 2.65
CA LYS A 119 -0.05 9.05 2.12
C LYS A 119 0.09 9.21 0.60
N GLU A 120 1.30 9.14 0.06
CA GLU A 120 1.55 9.22 -1.38
C GLU A 120 0.92 8.05 -2.15
N ILE A 121 1.04 6.83 -1.64
CA ILE A 121 0.40 5.64 -2.20
C ILE A 121 -1.12 5.71 -2.04
N GLY A 122 -1.61 6.14 -0.88
CA GLY A 122 -3.03 6.32 -0.60
C GLY A 122 -3.86 5.03 -0.67
N ARG A 123 -3.24 3.84 -0.51
CA ARG A 123 -3.93 2.55 -0.58
C ARG A 123 -4.86 2.32 0.61
N ILE A 124 -4.37 2.62 1.81
CA ILE A 124 -5.13 2.52 3.06
C ILE A 124 -5.06 3.88 3.76
N PRO A 125 -6.19 4.49 4.11
CA PRO A 125 -6.22 5.73 4.86
C PRO A 125 -5.46 5.61 6.19
N LEU A 126 -4.78 6.69 6.59
CA LEU A 126 -4.11 6.75 7.89
C LEU A 126 -4.97 7.52 8.91
N GLU A 127 -5.04 7.01 10.14
CA GLU A 127 -5.61 7.73 11.28
C GLU A 127 -4.66 8.81 11.84
N ASN A 128 -3.43 8.85 11.34
CA ASN A 128 -2.47 9.89 11.68
C ASN A 128 -3.04 11.27 11.29
N GLY A 129 -3.39 12.09 12.28
CA GLY A 129 -3.98 13.41 12.05
C GLY A 129 -2.98 14.37 11.40
N ASN A 130 -2.22 15.06 12.19
CA ASN A 130 -1.20 16.00 11.73
C ASN A 130 0.05 15.26 11.26
N GLU A 131 0.82 15.88 10.36
CA GLU A 131 2.15 15.41 10.02
C GLU A 131 3.00 15.30 11.29
N PRO A 132 3.88 14.30 11.41
CA PRO A 132 4.75 14.19 12.56
C PRO A 132 5.51 15.51 12.72
N THR A 133 5.33 16.16 13.88
CA THR A 133 6.03 17.39 14.21
C THR A 133 7.51 17.07 14.39
N GLY A 134 8.32 17.47 13.41
CA GLY A 134 9.76 17.31 13.44
C GLY A 134 10.21 15.90 13.02
N GLY A 135 10.05 15.60 11.74
CA GLY A 135 10.89 14.58 11.12
C GLY A 135 12.33 14.93 11.46
N ALA A 136 13.04 14.01 12.14
CA ALA A 136 14.40 14.30 12.53
C ALA A 136 15.23 14.53 11.27
N ASP A 137 15.81 15.73 11.14
CA ASP A 137 16.91 15.96 10.23
C ASP A 137 18.08 15.14 10.76
N LEU A 138 18.26 13.95 10.20
CA LEU A 138 19.40 13.11 10.53
C LEU A 138 20.62 13.58 9.72
N PRO A 139 21.84 13.43 10.26
CA PRO A 139 23.05 13.52 9.47
C PRO A 139 22.95 12.62 8.22
N GLU A 140 23.59 13.02 7.12
CA GLU A 140 23.48 12.33 5.84
C GLU A 140 23.78 10.82 5.93
N ALA A 141 24.81 10.45 6.70
CA ALA A 141 25.15 9.04 6.90
C ALA A 141 24.03 8.26 7.60
N ASP A 142 23.48 8.81 8.71
CA ASP A 142 22.40 8.19 9.46
C ASP A 142 21.11 8.10 8.61
N ALA A 143 20.81 9.15 7.84
CA ALA A 143 19.68 9.13 6.92
C ALA A 143 19.82 8.04 5.84
N SER A 144 21.02 7.85 5.30
CA SER A 144 21.33 6.78 4.34
C SER A 144 21.10 5.39 4.95
N ASP A 145 21.60 5.16 6.16
CA ASP A 145 21.43 3.89 6.86
C ASP A 145 19.94 3.62 7.18
N MET A 146 19.20 4.65 7.61
CA MET A 146 17.77 4.51 7.88
C MET A 146 16.96 4.28 6.61
N ASN A 147 17.35 4.86 5.48
CA ASN A 147 16.71 4.57 4.18
C ASN A 147 16.93 3.10 3.77
N HIS A 148 18.13 2.56 4.00
CA HIS A 148 18.37 1.12 3.80
C HIS A 148 17.52 0.27 4.77
N PHE A 149 17.47 0.65 6.04
CA PHE A 149 16.65 -0.04 7.05
C PHE A 149 15.17 -0.10 6.65
N ILE A 150 14.60 1.03 6.17
CA ILE A 150 13.23 1.12 5.69
C ILE A 150 13.01 0.22 4.45
N LYS A 151 13.95 0.20 3.51
CA LYS A 151 13.85 -0.65 2.30
C LYS A 151 13.70 -2.12 2.65
N GLU A 152 14.51 -2.61 3.61
CA GLU A 152 14.42 -3.99 4.07
C GLU A 152 13.10 -4.26 4.83
N PHE A 153 12.67 -3.33 5.69
CA PHE A 153 11.38 -3.43 6.38
C PHE A 153 10.21 -3.53 5.40
N LEU A 154 10.16 -2.64 4.41
CA LEU A 154 9.14 -2.65 3.36
C LEU A 154 9.11 -3.94 2.53
N THR A 155 10.26 -4.61 2.38
CA THR A 155 10.34 -5.91 1.69
C THR A 155 9.63 -7.03 2.49
N ILE A 156 9.65 -6.95 3.83
CA ILE A 156 9.02 -7.94 4.71
C ILE A 156 7.49 -7.74 4.81
N LEU A 157 7.02 -6.50 4.81
CA LEU A 157 5.63 -6.16 5.12
C LEU A 157 4.59 -6.90 4.28
N PRO A 158 4.72 -7.04 2.93
CA PRO A 158 3.77 -7.79 2.12
C PRO A 158 3.71 -9.28 2.48
N VAL A 159 4.84 -9.88 2.89
CA VAL A 159 4.90 -11.28 3.32
C VAL A 159 4.10 -11.50 4.62
N LEU A 160 4.03 -10.47 5.46
CA LEU A 160 3.20 -10.45 6.68
C LEU A 160 1.75 -10.00 6.42
N GLY A 161 1.35 -9.76 5.17
CA GLY A 161 0.00 -9.30 4.80
C GLY A 161 -0.25 -7.82 5.05
N VAL A 162 0.79 -7.01 5.20
CA VAL A 162 0.67 -5.55 5.39
C VAL A 162 0.68 -4.86 4.03
N GLU A 163 -0.48 -4.38 3.61
CA GLU A 163 -0.72 -3.84 2.27
C GLU A 163 -0.60 -2.29 2.19
N VAL A 164 -0.37 -1.61 3.32
CA VAL A 164 -0.35 -0.13 3.42
C VAL A 164 0.62 0.51 2.44
N PHE A 165 1.78 -0.13 2.22
CA PHE A 165 2.87 0.39 1.38
C PHE A 165 2.96 -0.26 0.00
N ARG A 166 2.00 -1.11 -0.35
CA ARG A 166 1.97 -1.74 -1.66
C ARG A 166 1.47 -0.75 -2.71
N GLY A 167 2.31 -0.45 -3.68
CA GLY A 167 2.04 0.55 -4.71
C GLY A 167 3.24 1.46 -4.98
N ARG A 168 3.05 2.41 -5.90
CA ARG A 168 4.09 3.34 -6.35
C ARG A 168 4.01 4.67 -5.60
N SER A 169 5.14 5.13 -5.08
CA SER A 169 5.33 6.49 -4.55
C SER A 169 6.39 7.21 -5.36
N SER A 170 6.03 8.29 -6.03
CA SER A 170 6.90 8.99 -6.99
C SER A 170 8.16 9.59 -6.33
N LYS A 171 8.05 10.16 -5.15
CA LYS A 171 9.18 10.81 -4.48
C LYS A 171 10.22 9.81 -3.94
N TRP A 172 9.75 8.67 -3.42
CA TRP A 172 10.64 7.61 -2.93
C TRP A 172 11.32 6.86 -4.06
N ASP A 173 10.58 6.59 -5.14
CA ASP A 173 11.14 5.96 -6.33
C ASP A 173 12.27 6.82 -6.93
N ASP A 174 12.18 8.15 -6.87
CA ASP A 174 13.23 9.06 -7.34
C ASP A 174 14.45 9.10 -6.40
N ALA A 175 14.26 9.02 -5.09
CA ALA A 175 15.35 8.95 -4.11
C ALA A 175 16.09 7.59 -4.13
N LEU A 176 15.37 6.49 -4.35
CA LEU A 176 15.96 5.15 -4.52
C LEU A 176 16.58 4.94 -5.90
N LYS A 177 16.15 5.65 -6.94
CA LYS A 177 16.72 5.63 -8.31
C LYS A 177 18.16 6.16 -8.40
N ALA A 178 18.64 6.87 -7.41
CA ALA A 178 20.06 7.22 -7.34
C ALA A 178 20.98 5.98 -7.20
N GLY A 179 20.46 4.80 -6.97
CA GLY A 179 21.22 3.56 -6.81
C GLY A 179 20.75 2.33 -7.59
N GLU A 180 19.45 2.08 -7.76
CA GLU A 180 18.95 0.91 -8.52
C GLU A 180 17.58 1.21 -9.13
N ALA A 181 17.43 1.03 -10.44
CA ALA A 181 16.14 1.12 -11.11
C ALA A 181 15.20 0.02 -10.59
N LEU A 182 14.11 0.40 -9.94
CA LEU A 182 12.98 -0.50 -9.76
C LEU A 182 12.41 -0.79 -11.15
N GLN A 183 12.80 -1.94 -11.70
CA GLN A 183 12.32 -2.39 -13.00
C GLN A 183 10.89 -2.90 -12.77
N TYR A 184 9.90 -2.11 -13.15
CA TYR A 184 8.51 -2.59 -13.17
C TYR A 184 8.39 -3.75 -14.14
N ASP A 185 7.74 -4.83 -13.71
CA ASP A 185 7.68 -6.10 -14.45
C ASP A 185 6.82 -6.04 -15.73
N SER A 186 6.27 -4.89 -16.09
CA SER A 186 5.40 -4.75 -17.25
C SER A 186 5.57 -3.41 -17.98
N PRO A 187 5.24 -3.35 -19.29
CA PRO A 187 5.08 -2.09 -20.00
C PRO A 187 3.89 -1.29 -19.42
N ILE A 188 3.80 -0.03 -19.81
CA ILE A 188 2.60 0.77 -19.60
C ILE A 188 1.58 0.41 -20.68
N PHE A 189 0.39 0.01 -20.24
CA PHE A 189 -0.77 -0.22 -21.10
C PHE A 189 -1.65 1.03 -21.14
N GLN A 190 -2.39 1.20 -22.21
CA GLN A 190 -3.33 2.30 -22.38
C GLN A 190 -4.68 1.79 -22.89
N VAL A 191 -5.75 2.50 -22.50
CA VAL A 191 -7.10 2.27 -23.00
C VAL A 191 -7.81 3.61 -23.21
N SER A 192 -8.52 3.76 -24.33
CA SER A 192 -9.30 4.97 -24.61
C SER A 192 -10.61 4.98 -23.84
N VAL A 193 -10.92 6.08 -23.18
CA VAL A 193 -12.18 6.31 -22.46
C VAL A 193 -13.18 7.00 -23.41
N LYS A 194 -13.94 6.19 -24.14
CA LYS A 194 -14.74 6.62 -25.32
C LYS A 194 -15.77 7.74 -25.05
N LYS A 195 -16.33 7.84 -23.84
CA LYS A 195 -17.39 8.82 -23.54
C LYS A 195 -16.88 10.24 -23.27
N HIS A 196 -15.60 10.41 -22.94
CA HIS A 196 -15.08 11.69 -22.44
C HIS A 196 -13.76 12.11 -23.09
N GLY A 197 -13.28 11.37 -24.09
CA GLY A 197 -12.14 11.80 -24.94
C GLY A 197 -10.77 11.74 -24.25
N GLY A 198 -10.58 10.87 -23.27
CA GLY A 198 -9.31 10.71 -22.56
C GLY A 198 -8.69 9.32 -22.73
N THR A 199 -7.49 9.17 -22.20
CA THR A 199 -6.75 7.91 -22.12
C THR A 199 -6.48 7.54 -20.67
N ALA A 200 -6.74 6.30 -20.32
CA ALA A 200 -6.29 5.74 -19.06
C ALA A 200 -5.01 4.91 -19.29
N TYR A 201 -4.12 4.95 -18.31
CA TYR A 201 -2.85 4.23 -18.31
C TYR A 201 -2.87 3.19 -17.19
N GLY A 202 -2.30 2.02 -17.44
CA GLY A 202 -2.22 0.95 -16.45
C GLY A 202 -0.89 0.21 -16.54
N GLN A 203 -0.47 -0.38 -15.42
CA GLN A 203 0.79 -1.11 -15.31
C GLN A 203 0.66 -2.20 -14.24
N ILE A 204 1.44 -3.27 -14.34
CA ILE A 204 1.59 -4.21 -13.22
C ILE A 204 2.58 -3.62 -12.22
N ILE A 205 2.11 -3.39 -11.01
CA ILE A 205 2.91 -2.87 -9.90
C ILE A 205 2.69 -3.81 -8.72
N ASP A 206 3.76 -4.35 -8.17
CA ASP A 206 3.72 -5.32 -7.05
C ASP A 206 2.75 -6.50 -7.31
N GLY A 207 2.68 -6.96 -8.57
CA GLY A 207 1.81 -8.07 -8.98
C GLY A 207 0.34 -7.72 -9.17
N GLU A 208 -0.07 -6.45 -9.04
CA GLU A 208 -1.44 -5.98 -9.25
C GLU A 208 -1.55 -5.09 -10.48
N PHE A 209 -2.65 -5.20 -11.23
CA PHE A 209 -2.92 -4.28 -12.34
C PHE A 209 -3.37 -2.93 -11.79
N THR A 210 -2.52 -1.93 -11.88
CA THR A 210 -2.73 -0.60 -11.30
C THR A 210 -3.05 0.42 -12.40
N VAL A 211 -4.17 1.14 -12.25
CA VAL A 211 -4.49 2.31 -13.07
C VAL A 211 -3.71 3.50 -12.52
N LEU A 212 -2.93 4.16 -13.39
CA LEU A 212 -1.97 5.17 -12.99
C LEU A 212 -2.63 6.54 -12.76
N LYS A 213 -2.06 7.32 -11.85
CA LYS A 213 -2.35 8.74 -11.68
C LYS A 213 -2.34 9.48 -13.02
N GLY A 214 -3.25 10.43 -13.20
CA GLY A 214 -3.41 11.17 -14.45
C GLY A 214 -4.24 10.45 -15.50
N SER A 215 -4.70 9.22 -15.24
CA SER A 215 -5.61 8.50 -16.15
C SER A 215 -6.97 9.17 -16.18
N ALA A 216 -7.48 9.38 -17.40
CA ALA A 216 -8.88 9.74 -17.58
C ALA A 216 -9.78 8.54 -17.23
N ILE A 217 -10.90 8.81 -16.60
CA ILE A 217 -11.92 7.80 -16.26
C ILE A 217 -13.30 8.32 -16.61
N ALA A 218 -14.28 7.43 -16.70
CA ALA A 218 -15.68 7.84 -16.81
C ALA A 218 -16.12 8.55 -15.52
N ALA A 219 -16.76 9.72 -15.66
CA ALA A 219 -17.26 10.47 -14.49
C ALA A 219 -18.34 9.72 -13.73
N GLU A 220 -19.06 8.82 -14.40
CA GLU A 220 -20.14 8.02 -13.83
C GLU A 220 -20.07 6.57 -14.31
N VAL A 221 -20.52 5.65 -13.46
CA VAL A 221 -20.73 4.26 -13.81
C VAL A 221 -22.12 4.10 -14.38
N THR A 222 -22.24 3.67 -15.62
CA THR A 222 -23.53 3.51 -16.31
C THR A 222 -23.89 2.04 -16.50
N ARG A 223 -25.19 1.73 -16.39
CA ARG A 223 -25.74 0.40 -16.60
C ARG A 223 -26.66 0.39 -17.80
N LYS A 224 -26.62 -0.68 -18.59
CA LYS A 224 -27.68 -0.99 -19.57
C LYS A 224 -28.86 -1.64 -18.84
N ASP A 225 -30.06 -1.37 -19.30
CA ASP A 225 -31.25 -2.05 -18.79
C ASP A 225 -31.21 -3.55 -19.14
N ASN A 226 -31.88 -4.40 -18.33
CA ASN A 226 -31.98 -5.85 -18.52
C ASN A 226 -30.65 -6.63 -18.44
N VAL A 227 -29.90 -6.46 -17.36
CA VAL A 227 -28.69 -7.26 -17.07
C VAL A 227 -28.96 -8.37 -16.07
N VAL A 228 -28.26 -9.51 -16.20
CA VAL A 228 -28.27 -10.62 -15.27
C VAL A 228 -27.72 -10.23 -13.89
N GLU A 229 -28.12 -10.95 -12.84
CA GLU A 229 -27.82 -10.64 -11.43
C GLU A 229 -26.29 -10.50 -11.16
N SER A 230 -25.47 -11.34 -11.78
CA SER A 230 -24.00 -11.25 -11.65
C SER A 230 -23.44 -9.92 -12.16
N THR A 231 -23.99 -9.40 -13.25
CA THR A 231 -23.61 -8.09 -13.82
C THR A 231 -24.11 -6.94 -12.93
N ARG A 232 -25.27 -7.10 -12.30
CA ARG A 232 -25.80 -6.14 -11.32
C ARG A 232 -24.87 -6.00 -10.13
N ARG A 233 -24.42 -7.13 -9.55
CA ARG A 233 -23.45 -7.11 -8.44
C ARG A 233 -22.13 -6.41 -8.83
N GLN A 234 -21.61 -6.69 -10.03
CA GLN A 234 -20.41 -6.03 -10.54
C GLN A 234 -20.62 -4.52 -10.72
N PHE A 235 -21.77 -4.10 -11.18
CA PHE A 235 -22.13 -2.69 -11.30
C PHE A 235 -22.11 -1.99 -9.94
N GLU A 236 -22.78 -2.55 -8.92
CA GLU A 236 -22.83 -1.96 -7.58
C GLU A 236 -21.42 -1.84 -6.96
N LEU A 237 -20.59 -2.87 -7.09
CA LEU A 237 -19.19 -2.80 -6.62
C LEU A 237 -18.39 -1.69 -7.31
N ARG A 238 -18.58 -1.47 -8.64
CA ARG A 238 -17.91 -0.39 -9.37
C ARG A 238 -18.40 0.98 -8.93
N LYS A 239 -19.71 1.11 -8.74
CA LYS A 239 -20.34 2.34 -8.26
C LYS A 239 -19.83 2.72 -6.88
N GLN A 240 -19.83 1.78 -5.93
CA GLN A 240 -19.28 1.98 -4.57
C GLN A 240 -17.81 2.37 -4.59
N LEU A 241 -16.99 1.73 -5.43
CA LEU A 241 -15.59 2.09 -5.59
C LEU A 241 -15.44 3.51 -6.11
N HIS A 242 -16.22 3.89 -7.13
CA HIS A 242 -16.18 5.22 -7.72
C HIS A 242 -16.59 6.29 -6.71
N GLU A 243 -17.69 6.09 -5.97
CA GLU A 243 -18.15 6.97 -4.90
C GLU A 243 -17.11 7.12 -3.79
N ARG A 244 -16.50 6.02 -3.35
CA ARG A 244 -15.44 6.03 -2.36
C ARG A 244 -14.24 6.87 -2.82
N LEU A 245 -13.72 6.61 -4.04
CA LEU A 245 -12.57 7.34 -4.59
C LEU A 245 -12.88 8.83 -4.77
N ASN A 246 -14.10 9.17 -5.13
CA ASN A 246 -14.55 10.57 -5.24
C ASN A 246 -14.56 11.25 -3.86
N ASN A 247 -15.10 10.59 -2.84
CA ASN A 247 -15.14 11.09 -1.47
C ASN A 247 -13.73 11.25 -0.85
N GLU A 248 -12.78 10.42 -1.26
CA GLU A 248 -11.36 10.49 -0.87
C GLU A 248 -10.56 11.55 -1.65
N GLY A 249 -11.18 12.27 -2.60
CA GLY A 249 -10.49 13.23 -3.47
C GLY A 249 -9.54 12.57 -4.48
N ALA A 250 -9.67 11.26 -4.69
CA ALA A 250 -8.88 10.51 -5.67
C ALA A 250 -9.38 10.69 -7.11
N ILE A 251 -10.54 11.31 -7.28
CA ILE A 251 -11.12 11.69 -8.58
C ILE A 251 -11.34 13.19 -8.59
N VAL A 252 -10.87 13.86 -9.65
CA VAL A 252 -11.14 15.28 -9.92
C VAL A 252 -11.80 15.37 -11.27
N ILE A 253 -12.87 16.17 -11.36
CA ILE A 253 -13.60 16.42 -12.59
C ILE A 253 -13.28 17.85 -13.04
N ASP A 254 -12.79 18.02 -14.28
CA ASP A 254 -12.48 19.34 -14.83
C ASP A 254 -13.73 20.06 -15.37
N ASP A 255 -13.55 21.31 -15.81
CA ASP A 255 -14.63 22.14 -16.37
C ASP A 255 -15.25 21.56 -17.67
N LYS A 256 -14.58 20.58 -18.30
CA LYS A 256 -15.06 19.87 -19.50
C LYS A 256 -15.78 18.57 -19.14
N GLY A 257 -15.91 18.23 -17.86
CA GLY A 257 -16.54 17.01 -17.39
C GLY A 257 -15.65 15.77 -17.51
N ILE A 258 -14.33 15.94 -17.70
CA ILE A 258 -13.38 14.83 -17.73
C ILE A 258 -12.95 14.50 -16.30
N ALA A 259 -13.26 13.30 -15.86
CA ALA A 259 -12.79 12.80 -14.56
C ALA A 259 -11.38 12.22 -14.71
N THR A 260 -10.49 12.56 -13.76
CA THR A 260 -9.08 12.16 -13.77
C THR A 260 -8.68 11.64 -12.39
N LEU A 261 -7.87 10.56 -12.33
CA LEU A 261 -7.32 10.04 -11.10
C LEU A 261 -6.18 10.92 -10.58
N THR A 262 -6.24 11.27 -9.29
CA THR A 262 -5.18 12.04 -8.61
C THR A 262 -4.09 11.16 -7.99
N ARG A 263 -4.32 9.84 -7.92
CA ARG A 263 -3.38 8.82 -7.43
C ARG A 263 -3.53 7.51 -8.21
N ASP A 264 -2.57 6.62 -8.02
CA ASP A 264 -2.62 5.25 -8.54
C ASP A 264 -3.73 4.45 -7.84
N VAL A 265 -4.44 3.59 -8.59
CA VAL A 265 -5.52 2.75 -8.05
C VAL A 265 -5.33 1.30 -8.49
N PRO A 266 -5.06 0.37 -7.56
CA PRO A 266 -4.88 -1.05 -7.87
C PRO A 266 -6.21 -1.78 -8.10
N PHE A 267 -6.17 -2.80 -8.95
CA PHE A 267 -7.29 -3.66 -9.29
C PHE A 267 -6.88 -5.13 -9.27
N SER A 268 -7.80 -6.01 -8.92
CA SER A 268 -7.60 -7.45 -8.93
C SER A 268 -7.38 -8.06 -10.33
N SER A 269 -7.67 -7.32 -11.40
CA SER A 269 -7.47 -7.76 -12.78
C SER A 269 -7.52 -6.61 -13.79
N PRO A 270 -6.90 -6.79 -14.98
CA PRO A 270 -7.02 -5.83 -16.08
C PRO A 270 -8.47 -5.58 -16.51
N SER A 271 -9.32 -6.59 -16.40
CA SER A 271 -10.76 -6.47 -16.75
C SER A 271 -11.52 -5.62 -15.74
N ALA A 272 -11.19 -5.75 -14.44
CA ALA A 272 -11.73 -4.91 -13.39
C ALA A 272 -11.34 -3.44 -13.60
N ALA A 273 -10.07 -3.19 -13.92
CA ALA A 273 -9.54 -1.86 -14.23
C ALA A 273 -10.21 -1.25 -15.48
N ALA A 274 -10.30 -2.00 -16.57
CA ALA A 274 -10.95 -1.54 -17.80
C ALA A 274 -12.43 -1.19 -17.60
N ALA A 275 -13.15 -2.01 -16.83
CA ALA A 275 -14.54 -1.75 -16.49
C ALA A 275 -14.70 -0.45 -15.70
N PHE A 276 -13.82 -0.23 -14.71
CA PHE A 276 -13.82 0.98 -13.88
C PHE A 276 -13.54 2.23 -14.71
N VAL A 277 -12.44 2.28 -15.46
CA VAL A 277 -12.07 3.49 -16.22
C VAL A 277 -13.07 3.84 -17.30
N GLN A 278 -13.80 2.86 -17.84
CA GLN A 278 -14.83 3.07 -18.85
C GLN A 278 -16.23 3.27 -18.29
N GLY A 279 -16.41 3.23 -16.96
CA GLY A 279 -17.70 3.37 -16.30
C GLY A 279 -18.70 2.27 -16.67
N ARG A 280 -18.25 1.02 -16.82
CA ARG A 280 -19.07 -0.14 -17.20
C ARG A 280 -19.10 -1.18 -16.08
N ALA A 281 -20.15 -2.01 -16.07
CA ALA A 281 -20.22 -3.15 -15.18
C ALA A 281 -19.13 -4.19 -15.48
N THR A 282 -18.87 -4.46 -16.77
CA THR A 282 -17.88 -5.45 -17.24
C THR A 282 -17.09 -4.93 -18.44
N ALA A 283 -15.86 -5.41 -18.60
CA ALA A 283 -15.01 -5.13 -19.76
C ALA A 283 -14.06 -6.32 -20.01
N ASN A 284 -13.56 -6.45 -21.23
CA ASN A 284 -12.51 -7.41 -21.54
C ASN A 284 -11.14 -6.73 -21.51
N GLY A 285 -10.63 -6.49 -20.30
CA GLY A 285 -9.36 -5.77 -20.12
C GLY A 285 -8.17 -6.45 -20.78
N ARG A 286 -8.18 -7.78 -20.90
CA ARG A 286 -7.08 -8.50 -21.59
C ARG A 286 -6.96 -8.13 -23.08
N ARG A 287 -8.05 -7.67 -23.72
CA ARG A 287 -8.07 -7.21 -25.11
C ARG A 287 -8.08 -5.70 -25.25
N GLU A 288 -8.61 -4.99 -24.26
CA GLU A 288 -8.81 -3.53 -24.32
C GLU A 288 -7.56 -2.75 -23.92
N TRP A 289 -6.80 -3.22 -22.93
CA TRP A 289 -5.50 -2.64 -22.56
C TRP A 289 -4.45 -3.00 -23.61
N ARG A 290 -3.78 -1.98 -24.15
CA ARG A 290 -2.76 -2.13 -25.19
C ARG A 290 -1.48 -1.39 -24.82
N THR A 291 -0.35 -1.92 -25.24
CA THR A 291 0.95 -1.23 -25.15
C THR A 291 1.00 -0.11 -26.19
N LYS A 292 2.05 0.71 -26.14
CA LYS A 292 2.34 1.74 -27.16
C LYS A 292 2.48 1.12 -28.57
N ASP A 293 2.96 -0.10 -28.65
CA ASP A 293 3.15 -0.85 -29.91
C ASP A 293 1.88 -1.60 -30.35
N ASN A 294 0.74 -1.29 -29.70
CA ASN A 294 -0.58 -1.86 -29.97
C ASN A 294 -0.77 -3.34 -29.61
N ASP A 295 0.18 -3.98 -28.93
CA ASP A 295 0.00 -5.32 -28.36
C ASP A 295 -1.05 -5.29 -27.24
N THR A 296 -1.93 -6.26 -27.20
CA THR A 296 -2.88 -6.38 -26.11
C THR A 296 -2.20 -6.88 -24.83
N TYR A 297 -2.85 -6.66 -23.68
CA TYR A 297 -2.38 -7.28 -22.43
C TYR A 297 -2.26 -8.81 -22.55
N ALA A 298 -3.21 -9.46 -23.26
CA ALA A 298 -3.16 -10.90 -23.47
C ALA A 298 -1.94 -11.34 -24.30
N ASP A 299 -1.56 -10.56 -25.34
CA ASP A 299 -0.37 -10.85 -26.14
C ASP A 299 0.91 -10.73 -25.32
N TRP A 300 0.99 -9.72 -24.45
CA TRP A 300 2.12 -9.53 -23.56
C TRP A 300 2.19 -10.62 -22.48
N GLU A 301 1.05 -10.95 -21.83
CA GLU A 301 0.97 -11.99 -20.82
C GLU A 301 1.35 -13.38 -21.37
N GLY A 302 0.97 -13.68 -22.63
CA GLY A 302 1.31 -14.92 -23.29
C GLY A 302 2.78 -15.07 -23.70
N ARG A 303 3.59 -13.98 -23.61
CA ARG A 303 5.04 -13.98 -23.90
C ARG A 303 5.91 -14.13 -22.64
N LYS A 304 5.33 -14.08 -21.44
CA LYS A 304 5.98 -14.37 -20.16
C LYS A 304 6.01 -15.86 -19.87
#